data_60f724d88ae03aec2d7516dd4aba7983
#
_entry.id   60f724d88ae03aec2d7516dd4aba7983
#
_cell.length_a   1.000
_cell.length_b   1.000
_cell.length_c   1.000
_cell.angle_alpha   90.00
_cell.angle_beta   90.00
_cell.angle_gamma   90.00
#
_symmetry.space_group_name_H-M   'P 1'
#
loop_
_entity.id
_entity.type
_entity.pdbx_description
1 polymer ?
#
loop_
_entity_poly.entity_id
_entity_poly.type
_entity_poly.pdbx_seq_one_letter_code
_entity_poly.pdbx_strand_id
1 'polypeptide(L)'
;MMNWTKCGIALAAATLFSASAGAGEGPAGHRHNHGHGEIFSAGEPGNPKKPARIVEVTMGESDGKMLFVPARLEVKKGEQVKFVLRNNGELDHEFVLASTSDNLRHAEEMKAHPSMVHAEPNGRQLAPNKTGEMVWKFSKAGEFEYACLIPGHREAGMFGTIVERV
;
A
#
# COMPACT_ATOMS: atom_id res chain seq x y z
N MET A 1 41.82 -64.52 -33.78
CA MET A 1 43.15 -63.95 -34.01
C MET A 1 43.30 -62.71 -33.21
N MET A 2 44.24 -62.75 -32.36
CA MET A 2 44.50 -61.83 -31.26
C MET A 2 45.34 -60.66 -31.78
N ASN A 3 45.04 -59.42 -31.46
CA ASN A 3 46.07 -58.42 -31.50
C ASN A 3 45.85 -57.35 -30.43
N TRP A 4 46.76 -57.25 -29.58
CA TRP A 4 47.00 -56.38 -28.43
C TRP A 4 47.81 -55.19 -28.88
N THR A 5 47.43 -53.99 -28.56
CA THR A 5 48.38 -52.84 -28.52
C THR A 5 47.94 -51.79 -27.50
N LYS A 6 48.67 -51.83 -26.46
CA LYS A 6 49.45 -50.78 -25.78
C LYS A 6 48.75 -49.55 -25.21
N CYS A 7 48.83 -49.51 -23.89
CA CYS A 7 48.83 -48.39 -22.94
C CYS A 7 49.37 -47.06 -23.45
N GLY A 8 48.69 -46.02 -23.15
CA GLY A 8 49.18 -44.65 -23.12
C GLY A 8 48.53 -43.91 -21.99
N ILE A 9 49.25 -43.75 -20.87
CA ILE A 9 48.87 -42.97 -19.71
C ILE A 9 49.22 -41.53 -20.06
N ALA A 10 48.20 -40.67 -20.20
CA ALA A 10 48.39 -39.24 -20.26
C ALA A 10 47.91 -38.62 -18.93
N LEU A 11 48.87 -38.13 -18.14
CA LEU A 11 48.62 -37.30 -16.98
C LEU A 11 48.09 -35.92 -17.47
N ALA A 12 46.84 -35.64 -17.21
CA ALA A 12 46.29 -34.31 -17.38
C ALA A 12 46.30 -33.60 -16.00
N ALA A 13 47.12 -32.56 -15.88
CA ALA A 13 47.14 -31.69 -14.73
C ALA A 13 45.83 -30.88 -14.67
N ALA A 14 45.06 -31.09 -13.63
CA ALA A 14 43.88 -30.30 -13.36
C ALA A 14 44.28 -28.95 -12.71
N THR A 15 44.25 -27.90 -13.48
CA THR A 15 44.34 -26.54 -12.94
C THR A 15 42.98 -26.17 -12.32
N LEU A 16 42.95 -26.05 -11.00
CA LEU A 16 41.82 -25.53 -10.25
C LEU A 16 41.68 -24.02 -10.52
N PHE A 17 40.75 -23.67 -11.38
CA PHE A 17 40.28 -22.29 -11.50
C PHE A 17 39.30 -22.03 -10.34
N SER A 18 39.73 -21.27 -9.33
CA SER A 18 38.87 -20.71 -8.32
C SER A 18 38.04 -19.60 -8.96
N ALA A 19 36.80 -19.90 -9.31
CA ALA A 19 35.82 -18.90 -9.66
C ALA A 19 35.37 -18.20 -8.37
N SER A 20 35.84 -16.98 -8.13
CA SER A 20 35.25 -16.07 -7.16
C SER A 20 33.87 -15.66 -7.65
N ALA A 21 32.85 -16.20 -7.00
CA ALA A 21 31.48 -15.73 -7.16
C ALA A 21 31.42 -14.28 -6.63
N GLY A 22 31.44 -13.31 -7.53
CA GLY A 22 31.07 -11.94 -7.23
C GLY A 22 29.60 -11.92 -6.89
N ALA A 23 29.27 -11.70 -5.62
CA ALA A 23 27.93 -11.36 -5.21
C ALA A 23 27.58 -10.00 -5.85
N GLY A 24 26.75 -10.04 -6.91
CA GLY A 24 26.14 -8.85 -7.47
C GLY A 24 25.20 -8.28 -6.43
N GLU A 25 25.59 -7.16 -5.82
CA GLU A 25 24.67 -6.31 -5.08
C GLU A 25 23.64 -5.78 -6.10
N GLY A 26 22.43 -6.38 -6.07
CA GLY A 26 21.28 -5.81 -6.72
C GLY A 26 20.99 -4.44 -6.11
N PRO A 27 20.36 -3.52 -6.88
CA PRO A 27 20.06 -2.20 -6.36
C PRO A 27 19.23 -2.35 -5.09
N ALA A 28 19.76 -1.81 -4.00
CA ALA A 28 19.08 -1.76 -2.72
C ALA A 28 17.80 -0.96 -2.92
N GLY A 29 16.67 -1.66 -2.99
CA GLY A 29 15.37 -1.01 -2.91
C GLY A 29 15.37 -0.23 -1.60
N HIS A 30 15.26 1.08 -1.71
CA HIS A 30 15.09 1.95 -0.55
C HIS A 30 13.81 1.55 0.17
N ARG A 31 13.94 0.61 1.10
CA ARG A 31 12.92 0.40 2.13
C ARG A 31 12.99 1.65 3.00
N HIS A 32 12.09 2.57 2.75
CA HIS A 32 11.81 3.60 3.73
C HIS A 32 11.29 2.89 4.98
N ASN A 33 12.23 2.61 5.90
CA ASN A 33 11.90 2.08 7.22
C ASN A 33 11.34 3.25 8.04
N HIS A 34 10.03 3.49 7.93
CA HIS A 34 9.29 4.40 8.78
C HIS A 34 9.11 3.75 10.16
N GLY A 35 10.22 3.51 10.83
CA GLY A 35 10.26 3.09 12.22
C GLY A 35 10.10 4.30 13.13
N HIS A 36 9.07 4.29 13.95
CA HIS A 36 8.82 5.10 15.14
C HIS A 36 8.50 6.58 14.92
N GLY A 37 7.20 6.89 14.86
CA GLY A 37 6.68 8.22 15.08
C GLY A 37 6.11 8.94 13.86
N GLU A 38 5.67 8.21 12.86
CA GLU A 38 4.94 8.83 11.76
C GLU A 38 3.64 9.44 12.31
N ILE A 39 3.59 10.77 12.30
CA ILE A 39 2.45 11.53 12.81
C ILE A 39 1.45 11.67 11.66
N PHE A 40 0.48 10.78 11.59
CA PHE A 40 -0.63 10.91 10.66
C PHE A 40 -1.53 12.07 11.07
N SER A 41 -1.97 12.88 10.10
CA SER A 41 -2.83 14.03 10.36
C SER A 41 -4.19 13.65 10.95
N ALA A 42 -4.74 12.50 10.57
CA ALA A 42 -6.05 12.03 11.00
C ALA A 42 -6.05 11.18 12.29
N GLY A 43 -4.92 11.03 12.95
CA GLY A 43 -4.82 10.20 14.17
C GLY A 43 -3.73 9.14 14.10
N GLU A 44 -4.05 7.92 14.47
CA GLU A 44 -3.07 6.82 14.62
C GLU A 44 -3.68 5.46 14.26
N PRO A 45 -2.86 4.46 13.88
CA PRO A 45 -3.33 3.09 13.73
C PRO A 45 -4.00 2.58 15.01
N GLY A 46 -5.19 2.01 14.85
CA GLY A 46 -5.96 1.48 15.98
C GLY A 46 -5.47 0.11 16.45
N ASN A 47 -5.93 -0.29 17.60
CA ASN A 47 -5.63 -1.60 18.16
C ASN A 47 -6.74 -2.60 17.80
N PRO A 48 -6.49 -3.61 16.94
CA PRO A 48 -7.51 -4.56 16.49
C PRO A 48 -8.09 -5.46 17.60
N LYS A 49 -7.44 -5.48 18.77
CA LYS A 49 -7.92 -6.22 19.95
C LYS A 49 -8.87 -5.41 20.83
N LYS A 50 -9.06 -4.12 20.52
CA LYS A 50 -9.99 -3.24 21.25
C LYS A 50 -11.30 -3.10 20.46
N PRO A 51 -12.43 -2.82 21.15
CA PRO A 51 -13.69 -2.52 20.48
C PRO A 51 -13.54 -1.36 19.49
N ALA A 52 -14.18 -1.49 18.33
CA ALA A 52 -14.22 -0.46 17.30
C ALA A 52 -15.61 -0.40 16.68
N ARG A 53 -16.07 0.78 16.31
CA ARG A 53 -17.27 0.92 15.47
C ARG A 53 -16.92 0.44 14.06
N ILE A 54 -17.75 -0.41 13.49
CA ILE A 54 -17.56 -0.88 12.12
C ILE A 54 -18.20 0.13 11.18
N VAL A 55 -17.46 0.52 10.16
CA VAL A 55 -17.92 1.37 9.05
C VAL A 55 -17.57 0.65 7.75
N GLU A 56 -18.59 0.30 6.98
CA GLU A 56 -18.40 -0.20 5.62
C GLU A 56 -18.23 0.97 4.65
N VAL A 57 -17.21 0.88 3.79
CA VAL A 57 -16.96 1.85 2.72
C VAL A 57 -16.82 1.09 1.41
N THR A 58 -17.70 1.42 0.48
CA THR A 58 -17.65 0.89 -0.88
C THR A 58 -16.93 1.86 -1.80
N MET A 59 -16.08 1.34 -2.66
CA MET A 59 -15.36 2.03 -3.71
C MET A 59 -15.86 1.56 -5.07
N GLY A 60 -15.97 2.45 -6.05
CA GLY A 60 -16.35 2.07 -7.40
C GLY A 60 -16.71 3.25 -8.30
N GLU A 61 -17.18 2.92 -9.47
CA GLU A 61 -17.61 3.83 -10.53
C GLU A 61 -19.13 3.79 -10.67
N SER A 62 -19.76 4.94 -10.90
CA SER A 62 -21.16 5.06 -11.28
C SER A 62 -21.37 6.32 -12.11
N ASP A 63 -22.08 6.20 -13.22
CA ASP A 63 -22.45 7.32 -14.10
C ASP A 63 -21.25 8.19 -14.52
N GLY A 64 -20.12 7.55 -14.82
CA GLY A 64 -18.87 8.23 -15.20
C GLY A 64 -18.15 8.97 -14.08
N LYS A 65 -18.57 8.77 -12.84
CA LYS A 65 -17.91 9.29 -11.63
C LYS A 65 -17.24 8.17 -10.86
N MET A 66 -16.17 8.51 -10.15
CA MET A 66 -15.54 7.64 -9.17
C MET A 66 -15.94 8.09 -7.77
N LEU A 67 -16.30 7.15 -6.90
CA LEU A 67 -16.90 7.53 -5.63
C LEU A 67 -16.61 6.54 -4.50
N PHE A 68 -16.74 7.06 -3.28
CA PHE A 68 -16.88 6.29 -2.06
C PHE A 68 -18.32 6.36 -1.55
N VAL A 69 -18.83 5.27 -1.01
CA VAL A 69 -20.11 5.22 -0.32
C VAL A 69 -19.91 4.66 1.09
N PRO A 70 -20.23 5.43 2.13
CA PRO A 70 -20.70 6.80 2.12
C PRO A 70 -19.61 7.80 1.72
N ALA A 71 -19.97 9.00 1.24
CA ALA A 71 -19.05 10.08 0.93
C ALA A 71 -18.77 11.01 2.13
N ARG A 72 -19.50 10.82 3.23
CA ARG A 72 -19.32 11.60 4.47
C ARG A 72 -19.52 10.70 5.68
N LEU A 73 -18.62 10.85 6.64
CA LEU A 73 -18.66 10.16 7.93
C LEU A 73 -18.53 11.17 9.08
N GLU A 74 -19.09 10.82 10.22
CA GLU A 74 -18.86 11.51 11.47
C GLU A 74 -18.23 10.56 12.48
N VAL A 75 -17.23 11.05 13.20
CA VAL A 75 -16.53 10.32 14.25
C VAL A 75 -16.47 11.16 15.52
N LYS A 76 -16.22 10.52 16.65
CA LYS A 76 -15.99 11.20 17.92
C LYS A 76 -14.50 11.27 18.22
N LYS A 77 -14.08 12.28 18.97
CA LYS A 77 -12.70 12.35 19.46
C LYS A 77 -12.32 11.11 20.25
N GLY A 78 -11.18 10.51 19.89
CA GLY A 78 -10.70 9.28 20.51
C GLY A 78 -11.40 8.00 20.04
N GLU A 79 -12.40 8.11 19.17
CA GLU A 79 -13.10 6.94 18.64
C GLU A 79 -12.17 6.04 17.82
N GLN A 80 -12.34 4.74 18.00
CA GLN A 80 -11.70 3.75 17.15
C GLN A 80 -12.73 3.20 16.15
N VAL A 81 -12.38 3.26 14.88
CA VAL A 81 -13.21 2.78 13.77
C VAL A 81 -12.49 1.65 13.05
N LYS A 82 -13.20 0.57 12.77
CA LYS A 82 -12.79 -0.48 11.85
C LYS A 82 -13.48 -0.22 10.51
N PHE A 83 -12.71 0.25 9.54
CA PHE A 83 -13.17 0.35 8.16
C PHE A 83 -13.15 -1.04 7.51
N VAL A 84 -14.28 -1.42 6.93
CA VAL A 84 -14.41 -2.58 6.05
C VAL A 84 -14.57 -2.04 4.64
N LEU A 85 -13.51 -2.17 3.86
CA LEU A 85 -13.41 -1.59 2.52
C LEU A 85 -13.81 -2.63 1.48
N ARG A 86 -14.63 -2.23 0.51
CA ARG A 86 -15.04 -3.08 -0.60
C ARG A 86 -14.85 -2.34 -1.92
N ASN A 87 -14.05 -2.89 -2.81
CA ASN A 87 -13.98 -2.39 -4.18
C ASN A 87 -15.01 -3.15 -5.03
N ASN A 88 -16.13 -2.49 -5.33
CA ASN A 88 -17.19 -3.01 -6.20
C ASN A 88 -17.06 -2.47 -7.65
N GLY A 89 -15.99 -1.72 -7.92
CA GLY A 89 -15.70 -1.16 -9.24
C GLY A 89 -14.94 -2.12 -10.15
N GLU A 90 -14.66 -1.65 -11.35
CA GLU A 90 -13.90 -2.36 -12.39
C GLU A 90 -12.41 -2.01 -12.38
N LEU A 91 -12.03 -0.91 -11.71
CA LEU A 91 -10.66 -0.42 -11.61
C LEU A 91 -10.07 -0.72 -10.22
N ASP A 92 -8.75 -0.65 -10.13
CA ASP A 92 -8.05 -0.60 -8.84
C ASP A 92 -8.42 0.71 -8.13
N HIS A 93 -8.72 0.63 -6.85
CA HIS A 93 -8.99 1.79 -6.01
C HIS A 93 -8.16 1.77 -4.75
N GLU A 94 -7.94 2.96 -4.22
CA GLU A 94 -7.19 3.16 -2.99
C GLU A 94 -8.04 3.95 -1.98
N PHE A 95 -7.91 3.61 -0.70
CA PHE A 95 -8.46 4.37 0.41
C PHE A 95 -7.29 4.89 1.22
N VAL A 96 -7.02 6.19 1.18
CA VAL A 96 -5.98 6.86 1.97
C VAL A 96 -6.63 7.88 2.89
N LEU A 97 -6.43 7.71 4.20
CA LEU A 97 -7.00 8.57 5.24
C LEU A 97 -5.96 9.56 5.75
N ALA A 98 -6.19 10.85 5.52
CA ALA A 98 -5.31 11.92 5.98
C ALA A 98 -6.06 13.27 6.06
N SER A 99 -5.34 14.37 6.31
CA SER A 99 -5.86 15.71 6.03
C SER A 99 -5.97 15.93 4.51
N THR A 100 -6.85 16.80 4.07
CA THR A 100 -6.95 17.17 2.64
C THR A 100 -5.60 17.65 2.08
N SER A 101 -4.85 18.43 2.86
CA SER A 101 -3.52 18.93 2.43
C SER A 101 -2.50 17.82 2.26
N ASP A 102 -2.51 16.81 3.14
CA ASP A 102 -1.60 15.67 3.02
C ASP A 102 -1.96 14.79 1.82
N ASN A 103 -3.25 14.52 1.61
CA ASN A 103 -3.72 13.77 0.44
C ASN A 103 -3.37 14.49 -0.87
N LEU A 104 -3.52 15.81 -0.92
CA LEU A 104 -3.13 16.59 -2.11
C LEU A 104 -1.63 16.50 -2.38
N ARG A 105 -0.79 16.63 -1.35
CA ARG A 105 0.67 16.46 -1.51
C ARG A 105 1.02 15.06 -1.98
N HIS A 106 0.44 14.03 -1.36
CA HIS A 106 0.67 12.65 -1.73
C HIS A 106 0.19 12.35 -3.16
N ALA A 107 -0.93 12.91 -3.60
CA ALA A 107 -1.41 12.78 -4.97
C ALA A 107 -0.40 13.33 -6.01
N GLU A 108 0.29 14.43 -5.70
CA GLU A 108 1.35 14.94 -6.56
C GLU A 108 2.58 14.00 -6.59
N GLU A 109 2.94 13.39 -5.47
CA GLU A 109 3.99 12.38 -5.40
C GLU A 109 3.63 11.14 -6.24
N MET A 110 2.38 10.70 -6.18
CA MET A 110 1.87 9.59 -7.00
C MET A 110 1.89 9.89 -8.50
N LYS A 111 1.62 11.13 -8.91
CA LYS A 111 1.77 11.55 -10.33
C LYS A 111 3.22 11.45 -10.81
N ALA A 112 4.17 11.79 -9.96
CA ALA A 112 5.59 11.68 -10.26
C ALA A 112 6.09 10.22 -10.27
N HIS A 113 5.47 9.35 -9.47
CA HIS A 113 5.87 7.96 -9.26
C HIS A 113 4.68 6.99 -9.31
N PRO A 114 3.99 6.83 -10.45
CA PRO A 114 2.71 6.11 -10.53
C PRO A 114 2.80 4.60 -10.25
N SER A 115 3.99 4.05 -10.22
CA SER A 115 4.23 2.63 -9.86
C SER A 115 4.60 2.42 -8.39
N MET A 116 4.59 3.48 -7.57
CA MET A 116 4.90 3.37 -6.16
C MET A 116 3.74 2.67 -5.44
N VAL A 117 4.05 1.55 -4.78
CA VAL A 117 3.09 0.82 -3.95
C VAL A 117 3.29 1.27 -2.51
N HIS A 118 2.23 1.80 -1.91
CA HIS A 118 2.23 2.23 -0.52
C HIS A 118 1.69 1.13 0.38
N ALA A 119 2.42 0.80 1.43
CA ALA A 119 2.01 -0.12 2.48
C ALA A 119 1.82 0.59 3.82
N GLU A 120 1.38 1.85 3.76
CA GLU A 120 1.23 2.70 4.93
C GLU A 120 0.00 2.30 5.76
N PRO A 121 0.06 2.46 7.08
CA PRO A 121 -1.04 2.06 7.97
C PRO A 121 -2.38 2.75 7.67
N ASN A 122 -2.35 3.99 7.14
CA ASN A 122 -3.52 4.80 6.80
C ASN A 122 -4.03 4.58 5.36
N GLY A 123 -3.43 3.66 4.60
CA GLY A 123 -3.78 3.37 3.21
C GLY A 123 -4.11 1.91 2.95
N ARG A 124 -5.00 1.64 1.99
CA ARG A 124 -5.30 0.31 1.45
C ARG A 124 -5.65 0.41 -0.02
N GLN A 125 -4.88 -0.27 -0.86
CA GLN A 125 -5.21 -0.45 -2.28
C GLN A 125 -5.94 -1.78 -2.48
N LEU A 126 -7.01 -1.78 -3.25
CA LEU A 126 -7.84 -2.95 -3.54
C LEU A 126 -8.08 -3.07 -5.04
N ALA A 127 -7.74 -4.22 -5.58
CA ALA A 127 -8.15 -4.61 -6.93
C ALA A 127 -9.68 -4.81 -7.02
N PRO A 128 -10.27 -4.85 -8.23
CA PRO A 128 -11.69 -5.12 -8.45
C PRO A 128 -12.21 -6.33 -7.67
N ASN A 129 -13.39 -6.18 -7.06
CA ASN A 129 -14.05 -7.21 -6.27
C ASN A 129 -13.26 -7.71 -5.03
N LYS A 130 -12.28 -6.95 -4.55
CA LYS A 130 -11.53 -7.25 -3.33
C LYS A 130 -12.06 -6.47 -2.14
N THR A 131 -11.77 -7.00 -0.96
CA THR A 131 -12.10 -6.39 0.32
C THR A 131 -10.83 -6.23 1.15
N GLY A 132 -10.84 -5.23 2.03
CA GLY A 132 -9.75 -4.98 2.95
C GLY A 132 -10.26 -4.40 4.26
N GLU A 133 -9.42 -4.35 5.26
CA GLU A 133 -9.76 -3.79 6.56
C GLU A 133 -8.68 -2.83 7.04
N MET A 134 -9.09 -1.79 7.76
CA MET A 134 -8.21 -0.87 8.44
C MET A 134 -8.81 -0.48 9.79
N VAL A 135 -8.02 -0.55 10.85
CA VAL A 135 -8.45 -0.07 12.18
C VAL A 135 -7.73 1.24 12.45
N TRP A 136 -8.50 2.30 12.73
CA TRP A 136 -7.98 3.63 12.92
C TRP A 136 -8.55 4.27 14.18
N LYS A 137 -7.72 5.01 14.93
CA LYS A 137 -8.14 5.78 16.09
C LYS A 137 -8.00 7.27 15.80
N PHE A 138 -9.12 7.99 15.86
CA PHE A 138 -9.18 9.43 15.65
C PHE A 138 -8.75 10.14 16.94
N SER A 139 -7.46 10.47 17.04
CA SER A 139 -6.89 11.11 18.24
C SER A 139 -6.70 12.62 18.10
N LYS A 140 -7.05 13.18 16.94
CA LYS A 140 -6.92 14.60 16.62
C LYS A 140 -8.27 15.16 16.20
N ALA A 141 -8.58 16.39 16.65
CA ALA A 141 -9.79 17.11 16.22
C ALA A 141 -9.61 17.69 14.82
N GLY A 142 -10.69 17.70 14.03
CA GLY A 142 -10.68 18.35 12.72
C GLY A 142 -11.57 17.70 11.67
N GLU A 143 -11.36 18.13 10.44
CA GLU A 143 -11.90 17.49 9.26
C GLU A 143 -10.78 16.73 8.56
N PHE A 144 -11.10 15.50 8.14
CA PHE A 144 -10.18 14.62 7.44
C PHE A 144 -10.81 14.17 6.13
N GLU A 145 -9.98 13.66 5.26
CA GLU A 145 -10.40 13.14 3.96
C GLU A 145 -9.95 11.69 3.83
N TYR A 146 -10.78 10.85 3.24
CA TYR A 146 -10.32 9.62 2.61
C TYR A 146 -10.43 9.78 1.11
N ALA A 147 -9.39 9.43 0.38
CA ALA A 147 -9.31 9.66 -1.05
C ALA A 147 -8.65 8.48 -1.77
N CYS A 148 -8.96 8.33 -3.05
CA CYS A 148 -8.19 7.51 -3.96
C CYS A 148 -7.13 8.40 -4.63
N LEU A 149 -5.86 8.11 -4.40
CA LEU A 149 -4.75 8.92 -4.88
C LEU A 149 -4.11 8.37 -6.15
N ILE A 150 -4.68 7.31 -6.72
CA ILE A 150 -4.35 6.87 -8.07
C ILE A 150 -4.60 8.05 -9.02
N PRO A 151 -3.61 8.41 -9.88
CA PRO A 151 -3.72 9.59 -10.73
C PRO A 151 -5.03 9.66 -11.52
N GLY A 152 -5.73 10.78 -11.40
CA GLY A 152 -7.02 11.04 -12.04
C GLY A 152 -8.26 10.65 -11.23
N HIS A 153 -8.16 9.75 -10.24
CA HIS A 153 -9.32 9.25 -9.51
C HIS A 153 -9.89 10.29 -8.54
N ARG A 154 -9.03 10.96 -7.77
CA ARG A 154 -9.48 12.03 -6.88
C ARG A 154 -10.07 13.20 -7.65
N GLU A 155 -9.48 13.57 -8.77
CA GLU A 155 -9.98 14.61 -9.68
C GLU A 155 -11.33 14.24 -10.30
N ALA A 156 -11.60 12.95 -10.50
CA ALA A 156 -12.90 12.42 -10.93
C ALA A 156 -13.94 12.35 -9.80
N GLY A 157 -13.61 12.86 -8.59
CA GLY A 157 -14.52 12.96 -7.45
C GLY A 157 -14.36 11.86 -6.40
N MET A 158 -13.34 11.00 -6.50
CA MET A 158 -13.17 9.89 -5.57
C MET A 158 -12.53 10.33 -4.25
N PHE A 159 -13.32 11.03 -3.45
CA PHE A 159 -12.98 11.38 -2.07
C PHE A 159 -14.22 11.45 -1.19
N GLY A 160 -14.01 11.32 0.10
CA GLY A 160 -15.05 11.49 1.12
C GLY A 160 -14.50 12.23 2.34
N THR A 161 -15.39 12.83 3.11
CA THR A 161 -15.04 13.66 4.27
C THR A 161 -15.34 12.94 5.57
N ILE A 162 -14.46 13.06 6.55
CA ILE A 162 -14.70 12.67 7.94
C ILE A 162 -14.67 13.93 8.80
N VAL A 163 -15.75 14.15 9.54
CA VAL A 163 -15.85 15.24 10.52
C VAL A 163 -15.75 14.65 11.91
N GLU A 164 -14.72 15.04 12.65
CA GLU A 164 -14.64 14.71 14.05
C GLU A 164 -15.47 15.71 14.87
N ARG A 165 -16.40 15.19 15.63
CA ARG A 165 -17.20 15.97 16.58
C ARG A 165 -16.59 15.86 17.98
N VAL A 166 -16.58 16.97 18.65
CA VAL A 166 -16.20 17.08 20.07
C VAL A 166 -17.20 16.35 20.95
#